data_eb5a5841be54d83bcb3ad46cedeea573
#
_entry.id   eb5a5841be54d83bcb3ad46cedeea573
#
_cell.length_a   1.000
_cell.length_b   1.000
_cell.length_c   1.000
_cell.angle_alpha   90.00
_cell.angle_beta   90.00
_cell.angle_gamma   90.00
#
_symmetry.space_group_name_H-M   'P 1'
#
loop_
_entity.id
_entity.type
_entity.pdbx_description
1 polymer ?
#
loop_
_entity_poly.entity_id
_entity_poly.type
_entity_poly.pdbx_seq_one_letter_code
_entity_poly.pdbx_strand_id
1 'polypeptide(L)'
;MTKYIFVTGGVVSGLGKGITAASLGRLLKARGLKVAAQKLDPYINVDPGTMSPYQHGEVYVTEDGAETDLDLGHYERFIDENLNKFSNLTTGKVYWNVLNKERRGEYLGSTVQVIPHITNEIKDFVYRVGNETNADVVITEIGGTIGDIESQPFIEAARQVSLEVGRENSLFIHVTLVPFLRGSDEHKSKPTQHSVKELQGMGVRPDIVVLRCDEPLEESIFHKISMFCNVKPDCVIENITLPYLYEAPLMLEKENFSSIVCRELGIDAPMPDLTEWESLVERIKHRQGEVNIGLVGKYVQLHDAYLSVNEALSHAGYELDACVNVHWIDSETISEGNVDEILGGLDGILVPGGFGSRGIPGMILAAKYARENKLPYFGICLGMQVAVIEYARDVAGLEKADSGEFDELCPDKVIDFMPGQSENIDKGGTLRLGAYPCIIKEGTTMQRCYGALKISERHRHRYEFNNKYRDVLTQHGLTLSGLSPDGRLVETVELSDRPFYVGVQYHPEFKSRPNKAHPLFRGFIAAAKEEHERRAR
;
A
#
# COMPACT_ATOMS: atom_id res chain seq x y z
N MET A 1 9.67 11.58 26.05
CA MET A 1 9.40 12.62 25.02
C MET A 1 9.57 11.98 23.66
N THR A 2 8.59 12.15 22.78
CA THR A 2 8.64 11.58 21.41
C THR A 2 9.84 12.10 20.63
N LYS A 3 10.54 11.24 19.92
CA LYS A 3 11.64 11.56 19.02
C LYS A 3 11.13 11.65 17.59
N TYR A 4 11.65 12.59 16.80
CA TYR A 4 11.23 12.86 15.43
C TYR A 4 12.36 12.60 14.44
N ILE A 5 12.14 11.72 13.50
CA ILE A 5 13.09 11.39 12.43
C ILE A 5 12.49 11.86 11.10
N PHE A 6 13.20 12.71 10.39
CA PHE A 6 12.81 13.19 9.08
C PHE A 6 13.66 12.51 8.01
N VAL A 7 12.99 11.82 7.08
CA VAL A 7 13.64 11.16 5.94
C VAL A 7 13.42 12.00 4.70
N THR A 8 14.51 12.53 4.16
CA THR A 8 14.53 13.34 2.95
C THR A 8 15.26 12.59 1.83
N GLY A 9 15.07 12.98 0.59
CA GLY A 9 15.80 12.37 -0.52
C GLY A 9 16.24 13.37 -1.57
N GLY A 10 17.26 13.02 -2.29
CA GLY A 10 17.80 13.87 -3.33
C GLY A 10 18.34 13.10 -4.53
N VAL A 11 18.73 13.83 -5.57
CA VAL A 11 19.22 13.37 -6.86
C VAL A 11 18.09 12.94 -7.80
N VAL A 12 17.30 11.92 -7.47
CA VAL A 12 16.17 11.45 -8.29
C VAL A 12 15.02 10.95 -7.39
N SER A 13 13.81 10.85 -7.95
CA SER A 13 12.68 10.18 -7.32
C SER A 13 12.88 8.64 -7.34
N GLY A 14 12.11 7.90 -6.53
CA GLY A 14 12.16 6.44 -6.54
C GLY A 14 13.42 5.83 -5.90
N LEU A 15 14.19 6.59 -5.11
CA LEU A 15 15.40 6.09 -4.43
C LEU A 15 15.15 5.11 -3.29
N GLY A 16 13.90 4.83 -2.95
CA GLY A 16 13.56 3.95 -1.84
C GLY A 16 13.63 4.65 -0.46
N LYS A 17 13.30 5.94 -0.38
CA LYS A 17 13.07 6.65 0.90
C LYS A 17 12.07 5.91 1.78
N GLY A 18 10.91 5.52 1.18
CA GLY A 18 9.86 4.78 1.87
C GLY A 18 10.34 3.46 2.45
N ILE A 19 11.11 2.70 1.69
CA ILE A 19 11.68 1.42 2.14
C ILE A 19 12.74 1.65 3.24
N THR A 20 13.55 2.70 3.13
CA THR A 20 14.51 3.05 4.18
C THR A 20 13.80 3.44 5.48
N ALA A 21 12.74 4.26 5.39
CA ALA A 21 11.91 4.66 6.52
C ALA A 21 11.19 3.46 7.15
N ALA A 22 10.57 2.60 6.33
CA ALA A 22 9.89 1.39 6.74
C ALA A 22 10.84 0.38 7.42
N SER A 23 12.03 0.19 6.85
CA SER A 23 13.08 -0.66 7.41
C SER A 23 13.55 -0.16 8.77
N LEU A 24 13.80 1.15 8.89
CA LEU A 24 14.15 1.76 10.16
C LEU A 24 13.02 1.57 11.18
N GLY A 25 11.77 1.78 10.77
CA GLY A 25 10.61 1.53 11.62
C GLY A 25 10.55 0.11 12.14
N ARG A 26 10.81 -0.89 11.29
CA ARG A 26 10.91 -2.30 11.67
C ARG A 26 12.03 -2.52 12.71
N LEU A 27 13.21 -1.97 12.46
CA LEU A 27 14.37 -2.12 13.34
C LEU A 27 14.12 -1.49 14.72
N LEU A 28 13.56 -0.30 14.77
CA LEU A 28 13.22 0.38 16.03
C LEU A 28 12.12 -0.36 16.81
N LYS A 29 11.11 -0.91 16.10
CA LYS A 29 10.09 -1.76 16.71
C LYS A 29 10.70 -3.05 17.30
N ALA A 30 11.67 -3.66 16.60
CA ALA A 30 12.39 -4.83 17.09
C ALA A 30 13.25 -4.55 18.34
N ARG A 31 13.54 -3.28 18.62
CA ARG A 31 14.14 -2.79 19.87
C ARG A 31 13.14 -2.54 21.00
N GLY A 32 11.85 -2.80 20.76
CA GLY A 32 10.76 -2.60 21.73
C GLY A 32 10.18 -1.18 21.76
N LEU A 33 10.54 -0.31 20.79
CA LEU A 33 10.01 1.05 20.70
C LEU A 33 8.66 1.08 19.98
N LYS A 34 7.78 1.98 20.40
CA LYS A 34 6.56 2.30 19.66
C LYS A 34 6.87 3.27 18.54
N VAL A 35 6.67 2.84 17.32
CA VAL A 35 7.00 3.62 16.12
C VAL A 35 5.73 4.02 15.37
N ALA A 36 5.62 5.30 15.03
CA ALA A 36 4.64 5.79 14.07
C ALA A 36 5.35 6.25 12.79
N ALA A 37 4.73 5.98 11.65
CA ALA A 37 5.22 6.43 10.35
C ALA A 37 4.28 7.44 9.71
N GLN A 38 4.83 8.41 9.01
CA GLN A 38 4.10 9.49 8.34
C GLN A 38 4.75 9.82 7.00
N LYS A 39 3.92 10.13 6.01
CA LYS A 39 4.32 10.63 4.68
C LYS A 39 3.80 12.04 4.45
N LEU A 40 4.66 12.94 4.00
CA LEU A 40 4.31 14.29 3.56
C LEU A 40 4.49 14.37 2.05
N ASP A 41 3.38 14.51 1.31
CA ASP A 41 3.37 14.52 -0.15
C ASP A 41 3.24 15.94 -0.72
N PRO A 42 4.17 16.40 -1.58
CA PRO A 42 4.22 17.78 -2.02
C PRO A 42 3.23 18.12 -3.15
N TYR A 43 2.40 17.20 -3.61
CA TYR A 43 1.40 17.50 -4.64
C TYR A 43 0.17 18.25 -4.08
N ILE A 44 -0.54 18.96 -4.99
CA ILE A 44 -1.67 19.86 -4.62
C ILE A 44 -3.02 19.12 -4.55
N ASN A 45 -3.09 17.85 -4.88
CA ASN A 45 -4.30 17.07 -4.64
C ASN A 45 -4.58 17.00 -3.12
N VAL A 46 -5.86 17.11 -2.72
CA VAL A 46 -6.26 17.01 -1.30
C VAL A 46 -5.94 15.62 -0.74
N ASP A 47 -6.17 14.61 -1.55
CA ASP A 47 -5.81 13.21 -1.33
C ASP A 47 -5.59 12.51 -2.68
N PRO A 48 -5.05 11.29 -2.73
CA PRO A 48 -4.84 10.55 -3.97
C PRO A 48 -6.12 9.89 -4.51
N GLY A 49 -7.26 9.96 -3.84
CA GLY A 49 -8.48 9.23 -4.18
C GLY A 49 -9.03 9.48 -5.58
N THR A 50 -8.77 10.66 -6.15
CA THR A 50 -9.17 11.05 -7.51
C THR A 50 -8.05 10.93 -8.54
N MET A 51 -6.86 10.51 -8.13
CA MET A 51 -5.70 10.39 -9.03
C MET A 51 -5.78 9.14 -9.88
N SER A 52 -5.21 9.21 -11.09
CA SER A 52 -5.12 8.04 -11.96
C SER A 52 -4.11 7.02 -11.41
N PRO A 53 -4.48 5.73 -11.27
CA PRO A 53 -3.54 4.69 -10.88
C PRO A 53 -2.32 4.56 -11.79
N TYR A 54 -2.44 4.95 -13.06
CA TYR A 54 -1.31 4.98 -14.00
C TYR A 54 -0.26 6.05 -13.70
N GLN A 55 -0.61 7.10 -12.95
CA GLN A 55 0.32 8.17 -12.61
C GLN A 55 0.86 8.05 -11.19
N HIS A 56 0.08 7.46 -10.30
CA HIS A 56 0.36 7.51 -8.86
C HIS A 56 0.48 6.14 -8.18
N GLY A 57 0.17 5.06 -8.90
CA GLY A 57 0.05 3.73 -8.32
C GLY A 57 -1.29 3.54 -7.59
N GLU A 58 -1.34 2.56 -6.68
CA GLU A 58 -2.54 2.27 -5.91
C GLU A 58 -2.87 3.38 -4.91
N VAL A 59 -4.16 3.56 -4.63
CA VAL A 59 -4.64 4.36 -3.50
C VAL A 59 -4.76 3.44 -2.29
N TYR A 60 -3.90 3.63 -1.29
CA TYR A 60 -3.92 2.85 -0.07
C TYR A 60 -4.93 3.43 0.92
N VAL A 61 -5.73 2.58 1.58
CA VAL A 61 -6.76 3.02 2.53
C VAL A 61 -6.40 2.56 3.94
N THR A 62 -6.35 3.52 4.87
CA THR A 62 -6.09 3.26 6.29
C THR A 62 -7.29 2.65 7.00
N GLU A 63 -7.09 2.17 8.24
CA GLU A 63 -8.14 1.57 9.06
C GLU A 63 -9.30 2.57 9.32
N ASP A 64 -9.00 3.84 9.51
CA ASP A 64 -9.96 4.92 9.76
C ASP A 64 -10.48 5.63 8.49
N GLY A 65 -10.17 5.08 7.30
CA GLY A 65 -10.76 5.49 6.03
C GLY A 65 -10.10 6.65 5.31
N ALA A 66 -8.84 6.96 5.60
CA ALA A 66 -8.10 7.91 4.79
C ALA A 66 -7.60 7.25 3.49
N GLU A 67 -7.82 7.92 2.36
CA GLU A 67 -7.17 7.60 1.08
C GLU A 67 -5.77 8.21 1.08
N THR A 68 -4.75 7.40 0.82
CA THR A 68 -3.36 7.76 1.04
C THR A 68 -2.44 7.23 -0.06
N ASP A 69 -1.20 7.68 -0.05
CA ASP A 69 -0.14 7.20 -0.93
C ASP A 69 0.22 5.72 -0.66
N LEU A 70 0.71 5.02 -1.68
CA LEU A 70 1.08 3.61 -1.62
C LEU A 70 2.20 3.30 -0.61
N ASP A 71 3.07 4.27 -0.29
CA ASP A 71 4.16 4.09 0.67
C ASP A 71 3.65 3.73 2.07
N LEU A 72 2.41 4.13 2.42
CA LEU A 72 1.81 3.74 3.68
C LEU A 72 1.62 2.22 3.77
N GLY A 73 1.38 1.55 2.65
CA GLY A 73 1.38 0.10 2.58
C GLY A 73 2.74 -0.50 2.94
N HIS A 74 3.84 0.09 2.49
CA HIS A 74 5.18 -0.34 2.89
C HIS A 74 5.40 -0.16 4.39
N TYR A 75 5.00 0.98 4.96
CA TYR A 75 5.14 1.20 6.41
C TYR A 75 4.37 0.15 7.21
N GLU A 76 3.09 -0.09 6.87
CA GLU A 76 2.29 -1.10 7.56
C GLU A 76 2.86 -2.52 7.42
N ARG A 77 3.36 -2.89 6.24
CA ARG A 77 3.95 -4.22 5.99
C ARG A 77 5.24 -4.46 6.77
N PHE A 78 6.12 -3.45 6.85
CA PHE A 78 7.40 -3.57 7.56
C PHE A 78 7.25 -3.40 9.07
N ILE A 79 6.53 -2.36 9.51
CA ILE A 79 6.40 -2.02 10.93
C ILE A 79 5.40 -2.95 11.62
N ASP A 80 4.45 -3.53 10.85
CA ASP A 80 3.35 -4.36 11.36
C ASP A 80 2.48 -3.60 12.39
N GLU A 81 2.08 -2.37 12.00
CA GLU A 81 1.15 -1.51 12.73
C GLU A 81 0.17 -0.90 11.75
N ASN A 82 -1.10 -0.76 12.14
CA ASN A 82 -2.08 -0.06 11.32
C ASN A 82 -1.89 1.45 11.43
N LEU A 83 -1.81 2.10 10.29
CA LEU A 83 -1.72 3.56 10.19
C LEU A 83 -3.10 4.21 10.20
N ASN A 84 -3.12 5.53 10.36
CA ASN A 84 -4.33 6.32 10.47
C ASN A 84 -4.26 7.58 9.60
N LYS A 85 -5.34 8.38 9.60
CA LYS A 85 -5.47 9.61 8.80
C LYS A 85 -4.40 10.68 9.06
N PHE A 86 -3.66 10.58 10.16
CA PHE A 86 -2.54 11.48 10.46
C PHE A 86 -1.21 10.96 9.90
N SER A 87 -1.22 9.79 9.29
CA SER A 87 -0.03 9.21 8.68
C SER A 87 0.24 9.71 7.25
N ASN A 88 -0.68 10.47 6.63
CA ASN A 88 -0.45 11.07 5.31
C ASN A 88 -0.99 12.50 5.23
N LEU A 89 -0.16 13.41 4.77
CA LEU A 89 -0.48 14.82 4.58
C LEU A 89 -0.01 15.29 3.21
N THR A 90 -0.93 15.86 2.42
CA THR A 90 -0.62 16.47 1.12
C THR A 90 -0.54 18.00 1.23
N THR A 91 0.17 18.63 0.30
CA THR A 91 0.16 20.10 0.17
C THR A 91 -1.28 20.61 0.01
N GLY A 92 -2.10 19.94 -0.83
CA GLY A 92 -3.49 20.33 -1.05
C GLY A 92 -4.31 20.34 0.24
N LYS A 93 -4.17 19.31 1.07
CA LYS A 93 -4.86 19.24 2.38
C LYS A 93 -4.42 20.35 3.34
N VAL A 94 -3.12 20.67 3.37
CA VAL A 94 -2.60 21.78 4.19
C VAL A 94 -3.22 23.11 3.76
N TYR A 95 -3.16 23.43 2.47
CA TYR A 95 -3.72 24.68 1.95
C TYR A 95 -5.23 24.73 2.13
N TRP A 96 -5.94 23.64 1.88
CA TRP A 96 -7.39 23.54 2.10
C TRP A 96 -7.77 23.88 3.55
N ASN A 97 -7.04 23.33 4.52
CA ASN A 97 -7.28 23.59 5.94
C ASN A 97 -7.01 25.06 6.29
N VAL A 98 -5.88 25.62 5.85
CA VAL A 98 -5.51 27.01 6.15
C VAL A 98 -6.49 27.99 5.50
N LEU A 99 -6.88 27.78 4.23
CA LEU A 99 -7.85 28.64 3.56
C LEU A 99 -9.23 28.57 4.21
N ASN A 100 -9.68 27.39 4.64
CA ASN A 100 -10.94 27.27 5.38
C ASN A 100 -10.89 27.98 6.74
N LYS A 101 -9.78 27.92 7.46
CA LYS A 101 -9.58 28.66 8.71
C LYS A 101 -9.61 30.17 8.46
N GLU A 102 -8.97 30.63 7.39
CA GLU A 102 -8.99 32.04 6.98
C GLU A 102 -10.42 32.50 6.69
N ARG A 103 -11.19 31.75 5.86
CA ARG A 103 -12.57 32.09 5.52
C ARG A 103 -13.51 32.11 6.73
N ARG A 104 -13.21 31.35 7.78
CA ARG A 104 -13.95 31.38 9.06
C ARG A 104 -13.49 32.49 10.01
N GLY A 105 -12.46 33.27 9.64
CA GLY A 105 -11.94 34.37 10.47
C GLY A 105 -11.07 33.93 11.64
N GLU A 106 -10.58 32.68 11.65
CA GLU A 106 -9.79 32.13 12.76
C GLU A 106 -8.43 32.82 12.95
N TYR A 107 -7.94 33.53 11.91
CA TYR A 107 -6.70 34.31 11.99
C TYR A 107 -6.89 35.78 12.39
N LEU A 108 -8.10 36.16 12.81
CA LEU A 108 -8.40 37.47 13.39
C LEU A 108 -7.93 38.68 12.57
N GLY A 109 -7.97 38.59 11.25
CA GLY A 109 -7.56 39.65 10.32
C GLY A 109 -6.06 39.71 10.03
N SER A 110 -5.25 38.76 10.51
CA SER A 110 -3.84 38.68 10.19
C SER A 110 -3.62 38.35 8.72
N THR A 111 -2.53 38.83 8.15
CA THR A 111 -2.06 38.39 6.81
C THR A 111 -1.60 36.94 6.89
N VAL A 112 -2.29 36.03 6.17
CA VAL A 112 -1.94 34.61 6.12
C VAL A 112 -0.80 34.39 5.13
N GLN A 113 0.28 33.74 5.59
CA GLN A 113 1.53 33.54 4.84
C GLN A 113 1.99 32.08 4.94
N VAL A 114 2.92 31.66 4.08
CA VAL A 114 3.51 30.31 4.17
C VAL A 114 4.13 30.09 5.55
N ILE A 115 4.95 31.06 6.00
CA ILE A 115 5.47 31.11 7.36
C ILE A 115 4.73 32.25 8.10
N PRO A 116 4.04 31.99 9.23
CA PRO A 116 4.01 30.72 9.98
C PRO A 116 2.80 29.82 9.69
N HIS A 117 1.81 30.24 8.87
CA HIS A 117 0.49 29.59 8.88
C HIS A 117 0.50 28.20 8.24
N ILE A 118 1.11 28.06 7.05
CA ILE A 118 1.26 26.76 6.36
C ILE A 118 2.22 25.86 7.16
N THR A 119 3.35 26.41 7.61
CA THR A 119 4.33 25.62 8.37
C THR A 119 3.76 25.16 9.72
N ASN A 120 2.94 25.96 10.40
CA ASN A 120 2.28 25.55 11.64
C ASN A 120 1.28 24.42 11.40
N GLU A 121 0.49 24.48 10.32
CA GLU A 121 -0.45 23.39 9.97
C GLU A 121 0.30 22.07 9.73
N ILE A 122 1.45 22.14 9.05
CA ILE A 122 2.31 20.95 8.82
C ILE A 122 2.88 20.44 10.15
N LYS A 123 3.41 21.33 11.01
CA LYS A 123 3.97 20.95 12.32
C LYS A 123 2.92 20.30 13.21
N ASP A 124 1.70 20.86 13.26
CA ASP A 124 0.59 20.30 14.01
C ASP A 124 0.30 18.86 13.59
N PHE A 125 0.38 18.59 12.28
CA PHE A 125 0.18 17.25 11.74
C PHE A 125 1.29 16.28 12.17
N VAL A 126 2.55 16.73 12.14
CA VAL A 126 3.71 15.96 12.61
C VAL A 126 3.58 15.62 14.09
N TYR A 127 3.15 16.56 14.92
CA TYR A 127 2.97 16.31 16.35
C TYR A 127 1.76 15.40 16.65
N ARG A 128 0.67 15.54 15.87
CA ARG A 128 -0.55 14.75 16.10
C ARG A 128 -0.33 13.26 15.95
N VAL A 129 0.40 12.80 14.92
CA VAL A 129 0.61 11.36 14.74
C VAL A 129 1.33 10.76 15.95
N GLY A 130 2.32 11.44 16.52
CA GLY A 130 3.01 11.01 17.73
C GLY A 130 2.12 10.99 18.97
N ASN A 131 1.30 12.02 19.14
CA ASN A 131 0.39 12.14 20.29
C ASN A 131 -0.74 11.11 20.25
N GLU A 132 -1.41 10.94 19.10
CA GLU A 132 -2.52 9.98 18.94
C GLU A 132 -2.09 8.52 19.11
N THR A 133 -0.87 8.21 18.70
CA THR A 133 -0.33 6.84 18.78
C THR A 133 0.46 6.58 20.06
N ASN A 134 0.76 7.62 20.87
CA ASN A 134 1.71 7.56 21.99
C ASN A 134 3.06 6.97 21.56
N ALA A 135 3.55 7.38 20.39
CA ALA A 135 4.78 6.85 19.81
C ALA A 135 6.03 7.36 20.56
N ASP A 136 7.00 6.47 20.74
CA ASP A 136 8.34 6.85 21.21
C ASP A 136 9.11 7.55 20.10
N VAL A 137 8.90 7.10 18.85
CA VAL A 137 9.55 7.64 17.66
C VAL A 137 8.53 7.85 16.55
N VAL A 138 8.55 9.02 15.93
CA VAL A 138 7.81 9.35 14.70
C VAL A 138 8.80 9.44 13.55
N ILE A 139 8.60 8.62 12.51
CA ILE A 139 9.38 8.66 11.27
C ILE A 139 8.53 9.38 10.22
N THR A 140 8.96 10.54 9.79
CA THR A 140 8.27 11.36 8.78
C THR A 140 9.09 11.37 7.49
N GLU A 141 8.59 10.72 6.45
CA GLU A 141 9.15 10.79 5.11
C GLU A 141 8.65 12.05 4.40
N ILE A 142 9.56 12.83 3.86
CA ILE A 142 9.24 13.99 3.01
C ILE A 142 9.33 13.58 1.55
N GLY A 143 8.19 13.61 0.86
CA GLY A 143 8.07 13.29 -0.56
C GLY A 143 8.78 14.31 -1.44
N GLY A 144 8.97 13.94 -2.71
CA GLY A 144 9.71 14.73 -3.68
C GLY A 144 11.23 14.61 -3.54
N THR A 145 11.93 15.45 -4.29
CA THR A 145 13.39 15.52 -4.33
C THR A 145 13.83 16.85 -3.71
N ILE A 146 14.92 16.83 -2.95
CA ILE A 146 15.45 18.07 -2.37
C ILE A 146 15.80 19.06 -3.48
N GLY A 147 15.36 20.32 -3.34
CA GLY A 147 15.45 21.35 -4.38
C GLY A 147 14.12 21.60 -5.11
N ASP A 148 13.16 20.68 -5.05
CA ASP A 148 11.82 20.88 -5.61
C ASP A 148 11.09 21.98 -4.84
N ILE A 149 10.47 22.91 -5.56
CA ILE A 149 9.73 24.05 -4.97
C ILE A 149 8.59 23.54 -4.08
N GLU A 150 7.91 22.50 -4.51
CA GLU A 150 6.73 21.93 -3.86
C GLU A 150 7.04 21.38 -2.47
N SER A 151 8.25 20.86 -2.24
CA SER A 151 8.66 20.27 -0.94
C SER A 151 9.19 21.30 0.07
N GLN A 152 9.49 22.52 -0.36
CA GLN A 152 10.10 23.55 0.51
C GLN A 152 9.32 23.84 1.79
N PRO A 153 7.97 23.99 1.80
CA PRO A 153 7.23 24.22 3.03
C PRO A 153 7.34 23.06 4.04
N PHE A 154 7.44 21.82 3.55
CA PHE A 154 7.63 20.64 4.40
C PHE A 154 9.03 20.60 5.01
N ILE A 155 10.07 20.90 4.24
CA ILE A 155 11.46 20.99 4.74
C ILE A 155 11.57 22.10 5.78
N GLU A 156 10.98 23.27 5.53
CA GLU A 156 10.96 24.38 6.49
C GLU A 156 10.20 24.00 7.77
N ALA A 157 9.05 23.34 7.68
CA ALA A 157 8.31 22.86 8.84
C ALA A 157 9.13 21.84 9.65
N ALA A 158 9.78 20.88 9.00
CA ALA A 158 10.67 19.91 9.65
C ALA A 158 11.85 20.59 10.36
N ARG A 159 12.45 21.61 9.75
CA ARG A 159 13.49 22.44 10.36
C ARG A 159 12.97 23.13 11.63
N GLN A 160 11.75 23.69 11.57
CA GLN A 160 11.10 24.34 12.72
C GLN A 160 10.79 23.33 13.82
N VAL A 161 10.27 22.13 13.50
CA VAL A 161 10.08 21.06 14.49
C VAL A 161 11.39 20.74 15.21
N SER A 162 12.48 20.57 14.46
CA SER A 162 13.81 20.30 15.03
C SER A 162 14.27 21.40 15.99
N LEU A 163 13.98 22.67 15.67
CA LEU A 163 14.29 23.80 16.54
C LEU A 163 13.44 23.80 17.83
N GLU A 164 12.15 23.48 17.70
CA GLU A 164 11.18 23.49 18.82
C GLU A 164 11.41 22.36 19.81
N VAL A 165 11.66 21.14 19.31
CA VAL A 165 11.84 19.96 20.17
C VAL A 165 13.28 19.80 20.67
N GLY A 166 14.24 20.50 20.07
CA GLY A 166 15.67 20.37 20.32
C GLY A 166 16.33 19.28 19.46
N ARG A 167 17.59 19.49 19.14
CA ARG A 167 18.36 18.56 18.29
C ARG A 167 18.53 17.18 18.88
N GLU A 168 18.52 17.06 20.19
CA GLU A 168 18.55 15.78 20.89
C GLU A 168 17.27 14.95 20.72
N ASN A 169 16.19 15.57 20.20
CA ASN A 169 14.90 14.92 19.98
C ASN A 169 14.51 14.86 18.50
N SER A 170 15.40 15.28 17.61
CA SER A 170 15.16 15.27 16.15
C SER A 170 16.39 14.81 15.38
N LEU A 171 16.17 14.11 14.28
CA LEU A 171 17.22 13.55 13.43
C LEU A 171 16.83 13.63 11.96
N PHE A 172 17.79 14.01 11.11
CA PHE A 172 17.61 14.06 9.65
C PHE A 172 18.40 12.95 8.97
N ILE A 173 17.69 12.09 8.25
CA ILE A 173 18.26 11.07 7.37
C ILE A 173 18.08 11.52 5.93
N HIS A 174 19.17 11.56 5.17
CA HIS A 174 19.13 11.95 3.77
C HIS A 174 19.51 10.78 2.87
N VAL A 175 18.55 10.31 2.07
CA VAL A 175 18.74 9.20 1.12
C VAL A 175 19.19 9.79 -0.23
N THR A 176 20.32 9.32 -0.74
CA THR A 176 20.92 9.82 -1.99
C THR A 176 21.36 8.67 -2.89
N LEU A 177 21.76 9.01 -4.11
CA LEU A 177 22.25 8.05 -5.11
C LEU A 177 23.77 8.20 -5.29
N VAL A 178 24.47 7.07 -5.28
CA VAL A 178 25.85 6.92 -5.72
C VAL A 178 25.86 6.05 -6.97
N PRO A 179 25.76 6.63 -8.17
CA PRO A 179 25.71 5.86 -9.40
C PRO A 179 27.09 5.28 -9.74
N PHE A 180 27.10 4.05 -10.28
CA PHE A 180 28.25 3.45 -10.93
C PHE A 180 28.26 3.83 -12.42
N LEU A 181 29.33 4.46 -12.88
CA LEU A 181 29.48 4.83 -14.29
C LEU A 181 30.33 3.81 -15.02
N ARG A 182 29.69 2.92 -15.77
CA ARG A 182 30.36 1.86 -16.55
C ARG A 182 31.43 2.38 -17.50
N GLY A 183 31.29 3.62 -18.02
CA GLY A 183 32.26 4.21 -18.96
C GLY A 183 33.59 4.61 -18.33
N SER A 184 33.62 4.90 -17.03
CA SER A 184 34.82 5.23 -16.24
C SER A 184 35.14 4.19 -15.17
N ASP A 185 34.32 3.15 -15.08
CA ASP A 185 34.47 2.02 -14.14
C ASP A 185 34.65 2.50 -12.69
N GLU A 186 33.78 3.41 -12.24
CA GLU A 186 33.88 4.01 -10.91
C GLU A 186 32.55 4.52 -10.36
N HIS A 187 32.41 4.53 -9.03
CA HIS A 187 31.31 5.20 -8.34
C HIS A 187 31.49 6.71 -8.28
N LYS A 188 30.40 7.45 -8.44
CA LYS A 188 30.40 8.92 -8.41
C LYS A 188 29.70 9.49 -7.18
N SER A 189 30.46 10.07 -6.25
CA SER A 189 29.95 10.72 -5.03
C SER A 189 29.41 12.15 -5.25
N LYS A 190 29.63 12.75 -6.41
CA LYS A 190 29.21 14.15 -6.71
C LYS A 190 27.70 14.37 -6.60
N PRO A 191 26.82 13.50 -7.11
CA PRO A 191 25.38 13.67 -6.96
C PRO A 191 24.95 13.79 -5.49
N THR A 192 25.46 12.91 -4.62
CA THR A 192 25.25 12.96 -3.16
C THR A 192 25.72 14.29 -2.55
N GLN A 193 26.95 14.73 -2.89
CA GLN A 193 27.50 15.98 -2.36
C GLN A 193 26.63 17.20 -2.76
N HIS A 194 26.11 17.24 -3.99
CA HIS A 194 25.25 18.32 -4.46
C HIS A 194 23.89 18.29 -3.73
N SER A 195 23.31 17.12 -3.57
CA SER A 195 22.02 16.94 -2.88
C SER A 195 22.11 17.36 -1.40
N VAL A 196 23.16 16.94 -0.69
CA VAL A 196 23.38 17.38 0.70
C VAL A 196 23.63 18.88 0.79
N LYS A 197 24.36 19.46 -0.15
CA LYS A 197 24.59 20.92 -0.20
C LYS A 197 23.29 21.69 -0.39
N GLU A 198 22.37 21.19 -1.22
CA GLU A 198 21.05 21.78 -1.43
C GLU A 198 20.23 21.76 -0.14
N LEU A 199 20.18 20.61 0.55
CA LEU A 199 19.53 20.48 1.85
C LEU A 199 20.11 21.45 2.90
N GLN A 200 21.44 21.58 2.95
CA GLN A 200 22.13 22.51 3.83
C GLN A 200 21.80 23.97 3.49
N GLY A 201 21.61 24.29 2.21
CA GLY A 201 21.16 25.60 1.74
C GLY A 201 19.77 26.00 2.27
N MET A 202 18.92 25.00 2.57
CA MET A 202 17.62 25.19 3.23
C MET A 202 17.70 25.23 4.77
N GLY A 203 18.90 25.25 5.33
CA GLY A 203 19.13 25.32 6.78
C GLY A 203 19.01 23.97 7.53
N VAL A 204 18.99 22.85 6.80
CA VAL A 204 18.95 21.50 7.37
C VAL A 204 20.26 20.78 7.10
N ARG A 205 20.92 20.30 8.16
CA ARG A 205 22.09 19.42 8.06
C ARG A 205 21.64 17.97 8.30
N PRO A 206 21.93 17.04 7.39
CA PRO A 206 21.68 15.62 7.66
C PRO A 206 22.59 15.13 8.79
N ASP A 207 22.04 14.29 9.65
CA ASP A 207 22.79 13.59 10.69
C ASP A 207 23.28 12.23 10.17
N ILE A 208 22.51 11.62 9.29
CA ILE A 208 22.82 10.35 8.61
C ILE A 208 22.61 10.52 7.11
N VAL A 209 23.51 9.97 6.31
CA VAL A 209 23.36 9.90 4.84
C VAL A 209 23.30 8.42 4.44
N VAL A 210 22.22 8.05 3.75
CA VAL A 210 22.00 6.71 3.21
C VAL A 210 22.29 6.71 1.72
N LEU A 211 23.22 5.87 1.30
CA LEU A 211 23.75 5.81 -0.06
C LEU A 211 23.11 4.67 -0.85
N ARG A 212 22.14 4.98 -1.70
CA ARG A 212 21.60 4.00 -2.66
C ARG A 212 22.63 3.73 -3.74
N CYS A 213 22.91 2.45 -3.99
CA CYS A 213 23.82 1.97 -5.01
C CYS A 213 23.36 0.60 -5.53
N ASP A 214 23.78 0.23 -6.73
CA ASP A 214 23.49 -1.09 -7.30
C ASP A 214 24.59 -2.11 -6.99
N GLU A 215 25.80 -1.62 -6.72
CA GLU A 215 26.99 -2.41 -6.40
C GLU A 215 27.63 -1.91 -5.10
N PRO A 216 28.37 -2.77 -4.35
CA PRO A 216 29.07 -2.37 -3.14
C PRO A 216 30.03 -1.19 -3.37
N LEU A 217 30.05 -0.26 -2.43
CA LEU A 217 30.88 0.94 -2.50
C LEU A 217 32.28 0.70 -1.94
N GLU A 218 33.29 1.34 -2.56
CA GLU A 218 34.63 1.34 -2.02
C GLU A 218 34.71 2.21 -0.74
N GLU A 219 35.55 1.82 0.21
CA GLU A 219 35.77 2.52 1.48
C GLU A 219 36.09 4.02 1.28
N SER A 220 36.81 4.34 0.20
CA SER A 220 37.14 5.71 -0.18
C SER A 220 35.94 6.62 -0.39
N ILE A 221 34.80 6.05 -0.85
CA ILE A 221 33.54 6.78 -1.09
C ILE A 221 32.92 7.22 0.24
N PHE A 222 32.85 6.33 1.22
CA PHE A 222 32.31 6.65 2.57
C PHE A 222 33.11 7.79 3.21
N HIS A 223 34.44 7.69 3.21
CA HIS A 223 35.30 8.73 3.76
C HIS A 223 35.12 10.08 3.05
N LYS A 224 35.04 10.04 1.73
CA LYS A 224 34.84 11.24 0.90
C LYS A 224 33.50 11.90 1.19
N ILE A 225 32.41 11.12 1.29
CA ILE A 225 31.07 11.65 1.58
C ILE A 225 31.01 12.18 3.01
N SER A 226 31.52 11.47 4.01
CA SER A 226 31.62 11.95 5.38
C SER A 226 32.26 13.34 5.45
N MET A 227 33.40 13.50 4.82
CA MET A 227 34.16 14.77 4.82
C MET A 227 33.41 15.89 4.07
N PHE A 228 32.91 15.65 2.86
CA PHE A 228 32.26 16.68 2.05
C PHE A 228 30.84 17.04 2.51
N CYS A 229 30.13 16.09 3.12
CA CYS A 229 28.77 16.30 3.62
C CYS A 229 28.75 16.71 5.11
N ASN A 230 29.91 16.77 5.77
CA ASN A 230 30.02 17.11 7.19
C ASN A 230 29.17 16.21 8.09
N VAL A 231 29.26 14.90 7.85
CA VAL A 231 28.56 13.84 8.58
C VAL A 231 29.61 12.93 9.22
N LYS A 232 29.34 12.36 10.39
CA LYS A 232 30.27 11.42 11.05
C LYS A 232 30.54 10.23 10.12
N PRO A 233 31.75 9.65 10.10
CA PRO A 233 32.08 8.54 9.20
C PRO A 233 31.13 7.34 9.33
N ASP A 234 30.75 6.99 10.56
CA ASP A 234 29.83 5.89 10.88
C ASP A 234 28.36 6.23 10.65
N CYS A 235 28.03 7.48 10.30
CA CYS A 235 26.69 7.92 9.90
C CYS A 235 26.50 7.96 8.36
N VAL A 236 27.41 7.38 7.60
CA VAL A 236 27.27 7.16 6.16
C VAL A 236 26.98 5.69 5.94
N ILE A 237 25.75 5.38 5.52
CA ILE A 237 25.19 4.02 5.48
C ILE A 237 24.99 3.59 4.03
N GLU A 238 25.49 2.40 3.68
CA GLU A 238 25.25 1.78 2.39
C GLU A 238 23.84 1.18 2.31
N ASN A 239 23.20 1.30 1.14
CA ASN A 239 21.90 0.70 0.85
C ASN A 239 21.91 0.15 -0.57
N ILE A 240 22.32 -1.10 -0.73
CA ILE A 240 22.44 -1.81 -2.01
C ILE A 240 21.07 -2.27 -2.50
N THR A 241 20.91 -2.34 -3.83
CA THR A 241 19.74 -2.98 -4.46
C THR A 241 19.71 -4.46 -4.12
N LEU A 242 18.61 -4.93 -3.54
CA LEU A 242 18.41 -6.30 -3.08
C LEU A 242 17.42 -7.05 -3.96
N PRO A 243 17.59 -8.36 -4.17
CA PRO A 243 16.65 -9.19 -4.91
C PRO A 243 15.31 -9.38 -4.18
N TYR A 244 15.32 -9.30 -2.84
CA TYR A 244 14.15 -9.44 -1.99
C TYR A 244 13.99 -8.23 -1.09
N LEU A 245 12.86 -7.52 -1.26
CA LEU A 245 12.60 -6.26 -0.57
C LEU A 245 12.68 -6.37 0.96
N TYR A 246 12.16 -7.47 1.52
CA TYR A 246 12.12 -7.70 2.97
C TYR A 246 13.48 -8.04 3.59
N GLU A 247 14.53 -8.16 2.79
CA GLU A 247 15.92 -8.28 3.28
C GLU A 247 16.51 -6.91 3.70
N ALA A 248 15.89 -5.79 3.28
CA ALA A 248 16.41 -4.45 3.52
C ALA A 248 16.66 -4.12 5.00
N PRO A 249 15.79 -4.44 5.98
CA PRO A 249 16.09 -4.22 7.39
C PRO A 249 17.36 -4.95 7.86
N LEU A 250 17.56 -6.20 7.43
CA LEU A 250 18.73 -7.00 7.80
C LEU A 250 20.02 -6.43 7.21
N MET A 251 19.97 -5.97 5.97
CA MET A 251 21.11 -5.32 5.31
C MET A 251 21.50 -4.02 6.04
N LEU A 252 20.53 -3.16 6.32
CA LEU A 252 20.78 -1.89 7.01
C LEU A 252 21.29 -2.11 8.45
N GLU A 253 20.82 -3.14 9.16
CA GLU A 253 21.29 -3.42 10.51
C GLU A 253 22.71 -4.01 10.54
N LYS A 254 23.18 -4.65 9.47
CA LYS A 254 24.60 -5.01 9.34
C LYS A 254 25.51 -3.78 9.40
N GLU A 255 25.03 -2.62 8.94
CA GLU A 255 25.69 -1.32 9.08
C GLU A 255 25.41 -0.64 10.44
N ASN A 256 24.80 -1.35 11.40
CA ASN A 256 24.39 -0.83 12.72
C ASN A 256 23.41 0.36 12.65
N PHE A 257 22.56 0.42 11.62
CA PHE A 257 21.74 1.59 11.33
C PHE A 257 20.86 2.00 12.51
N SER A 258 20.14 1.06 13.12
CA SER A 258 19.27 1.39 14.27
C SER A 258 20.05 1.78 15.52
N SER A 259 21.25 1.21 15.73
CA SER A 259 22.13 1.58 16.84
C SER A 259 22.65 3.01 16.68
N ILE A 260 23.02 3.40 15.47
CA ILE A 260 23.44 4.77 15.14
C ILE A 260 22.29 5.75 15.39
N VAL A 261 21.08 5.45 14.92
CA VAL A 261 19.88 6.27 15.17
C VAL A 261 19.61 6.42 16.67
N CYS A 262 19.62 5.34 17.42
CA CYS A 262 19.43 5.38 18.89
C CYS A 262 20.50 6.23 19.57
N ARG A 263 21.76 6.09 19.19
CA ARG A 263 22.86 6.90 19.73
C ARG A 263 22.67 8.39 19.44
N GLU A 264 22.37 8.76 18.20
CA GLU A 264 22.22 10.18 17.82
C GLU A 264 21.01 10.84 18.51
N LEU A 265 19.95 10.07 18.81
CA LEU A 265 18.76 10.54 19.52
C LEU A 265 18.82 10.34 21.05
N GLY A 266 19.90 9.76 21.58
CA GLY A 266 20.02 9.46 23.01
C GLY A 266 18.95 8.49 23.51
N ILE A 267 18.56 7.52 22.68
CA ILE A 267 17.59 6.47 23.02
C ILE A 267 18.34 5.29 23.62
N ASP A 268 17.99 4.94 24.86
CA ASP A 268 18.47 3.72 25.52
C ASP A 268 17.48 2.57 25.22
N ALA A 269 17.83 1.71 24.31
CA ALA A 269 17.02 0.57 23.89
C ALA A 269 17.93 -0.65 23.62
N PRO A 270 17.44 -1.89 23.85
CA PRO A 270 18.20 -3.11 23.59
C PRO A 270 18.54 -3.24 22.10
N MET A 271 19.43 -4.16 21.75
CA MET A 271 19.65 -4.56 20.36
C MET A 271 18.37 -5.13 19.76
N PRO A 272 18.12 -4.97 18.45
CA PRO A 272 16.88 -5.44 17.85
C PRO A 272 16.83 -6.98 17.82
N ASP A 273 15.71 -7.56 18.23
CA ASP A 273 15.44 -8.98 18.01
C ASP A 273 14.89 -9.16 16.60
N LEU A 274 15.71 -9.69 15.71
CA LEU A 274 15.38 -9.91 14.30
C LEU A 274 15.13 -11.39 13.95
N THR A 275 15.06 -12.27 14.94
CA THR A 275 14.94 -13.73 14.75
C THR A 275 13.76 -14.12 13.86
N GLU A 276 12.56 -13.54 14.09
CA GLU A 276 11.38 -13.79 13.26
C GLU A 276 11.56 -13.24 11.84
N TRP A 277 12.17 -12.07 11.70
CA TRP A 277 12.40 -11.44 10.40
C TRP A 277 13.47 -12.17 9.58
N GLU A 278 14.53 -12.64 10.20
CA GLU A 278 15.53 -13.51 9.59
C GLU A 278 14.90 -14.82 9.08
N SER A 279 14.07 -15.45 9.91
CA SER A 279 13.32 -16.66 9.52
C SER A 279 12.38 -16.41 8.35
N LEU A 280 11.71 -15.25 8.28
CA LEU A 280 10.89 -14.84 7.15
C LEU A 280 11.74 -14.72 5.87
N VAL A 281 12.87 -14.01 5.94
CA VAL A 281 13.76 -13.81 4.78
C VAL A 281 14.31 -15.14 4.28
N GLU A 282 14.68 -16.04 5.17
CA GLU A 282 15.14 -17.40 4.79
C GLU A 282 14.02 -18.20 4.08
N ARG A 283 12.77 -18.13 4.56
CA ARG A 283 11.62 -18.72 3.84
C ARG A 283 11.43 -18.11 2.46
N ILE A 284 11.56 -16.80 2.32
CA ILE A 284 11.44 -16.10 1.03
C ILE A 284 12.49 -16.61 0.03
N LYS A 285 13.72 -16.84 0.48
CA LYS A 285 14.85 -17.27 -0.37
C LYS A 285 14.75 -18.73 -0.84
N HIS A 286 14.14 -19.59 -0.04
CA HIS A 286 14.21 -21.05 -0.24
C HIS A 286 12.89 -21.70 -0.65
N ARG A 287 11.93 -20.92 -1.18
CA ARG A 287 10.64 -21.46 -1.66
C ARG A 287 10.83 -22.49 -2.77
N GLN A 288 10.07 -23.59 -2.69
CA GLN A 288 10.22 -24.76 -3.55
C GLN A 288 9.11 -24.90 -4.60
N GLY A 289 7.86 -24.59 -4.26
CA GLY A 289 6.71 -24.75 -5.14
C GLY A 289 6.56 -23.59 -6.14
N GLU A 290 5.83 -23.82 -7.23
CA GLU A 290 5.41 -22.79 -8.17
C GLU A 290 3.90 -22.73 -8.29
N VAL A 291 3.34 -21.53 -8.42
CA VAL A 291 1.91 -21.30 -8.66
C VAL A 291 1.75 -20.14 -9.63
N ASN A 292 0.98 -20.33 -10.70
CA ASN A 292 0.75 -19.36 -11.75
C ASN A 292 -0.61 -18.68 -11.59
N ILE A 293 -0.63 -17.42 -11.23
CA ILE A 293 -1.85 -16.63 -10.98
C ILE A 293 -2.05 -15.60 -12.08
N GLY A 294 -3.20 -15.65 -12.75
CA GLY A 294 -3.62 -14.58 -13.65
C GLY A 294 -4.24 -13.42 -12.87
N LEU A 295 -3.58 -12.28 -12.85
CA LEU A 295 -4.15 -11.01 -12.36
C LEU A 295 -4.79 -10.32 -13.56
N VAL A 296 -6.12 -10.45 -13.66
CA VAL A 296 -6.91 -9.87 -14.78
C VAL A 296 -7.42 -8.50 -14.37
N GLY A 297 -6.77 -7.46 -14.84
CA GLY A 297 -6.99 -6.09 -14.38
C GLY A 297 -7.02 -5.04 -15.49
N LYS A 298 -7.38 -3.81 -15.11
CA LYS A 298 -7.43 -2.63 -15.99
C LYS A 298 -6.09 -1.87 -16.05
N TYR A 299 -5.29 -1.95 -14.98
CA TYR A 299 -4.11 -1.10 -14.75
C TYR A 299 -2.81 -1.89 -14.75
N VAL A 300 -2.79 -3.02 -15.45
CA VAL A 300 -1.68 -3.99 -15.46
C VAL A 300 -0.38 -3.47 -16.09
N GLN A 301 -0.44 -2.38 -16.85
CA GLN A 301 0.76 -1.76 -17.44
C GLN A 301 1.63 -1.04 -16.39
N LEU A 302 1.07 -0.65 -15.25
CA LEU A 302 1.79 -0.13 -14.10
C LEU A 302 1.54 -1.04 -12.91
N HIS A 303 2.53 -1.85 -12.54
CA HIS A 303 2.40 -2.84 -11.46
C HIS A 303 2.08 -2.20 -10.11
N ASP A 304 2.56 -0.99 -9.87
CA ASP A 304 2.28 -0.23 -8.63
C ASP A 304 0.78 0.07 -8.44
N ALA A 305 -0.04 0.00 -9.50
CA ALA A 305 -1.50 0.15 -9.39
C ALA A 305 -2.16 -1.00 -8.61
N TYR A 306 -1.50 -2.15 -8.48
CA TYR A 306 -1.95 -3.32 -7.75
C TYR A 306 -0.88 -3.84 -6.78
N LEU A 307 -0.05 -2.93 -6.26
CA LEU A 307 1.09 -3.28 -5.40
C LEU A 307 0.68 -4.12 -4.20
N SER A 308 -0.34 -3.70 -3.44
CA SER A 308 -0.79 -4.45 -2.26
C SER A 308 -1.39 -5.81 -2.61
N VAL A 309 -2.03 -5.95 -3.77
CA VAL A 309 -2.53 -7.26 -4.26
C VAL A 309 -1.36 -8.19 -4.56
N ASN A 310 -0.35 -7.71 -5.28
CA ASN A 310 0.86 -8.47 -5.61
C ASN A 310 1.64 -8.88 -4.35
N GLU A 311 1.80 -7.95 -3.40
CA GLU A 311 2.40 -8.24 -2.11
C GLU A 311 1.61 -9.29 -1.32
N ALA A 312 0.27 -9.18 -1.27
CA ALA A 312 -0.56 -10.13 -0.55
C ALA A 312 -0.52 -11.55 -1.16
N LEU A 313 -0.43 -11.67 -2.49
CA LEU A 313 -0.18 -12.94 -3.17
C LEU A 313 1.18 -13.53 -2.78
N SER A 314 2.21 -12.69 -2.76
CA SER A 314 3.56 -13.08 -2.37
C SER A 314 3.63 -13.51 -0.90
N HIS A 315 2.96 -12.79 0.01
CA HIS A 315 2.88 -13.14 1.44
C HIS A 315 2.26 -14.53 1.66
N ALA A 316 1.19 -14.86 0.91
CA ALA A 316 0.60 -16.19 0.94
C ALA A 316 1.60 -17.26 0.43
N GLY A 317 2.35 -16.94 -0.62
CA GLY A 317 3.42 -17.79 -1.11
C GLY A 317 4.51 -18.05 -0.08
N TYR A 318 4.87 -17.04 0.74
CA TYR A 318 5.88 -17.19 1.81
C TYR A 318 5.43 -18.18 2.90
N GLU A 319 4.14 -18.19 3.25
CA GLU A 319 3.60 -19.13 4.23
C GLU A 319 3.41 -20.55 3.68
N LEU A 320 3.11 -20.68 2.39
CA LEU A 320 2.75 -21.95 1.74
C LEU A 320 3.94 -22.59 0.99
N ASP A 321 5.15 -22.06 1.15
CA ASP A 321 6.35 -22.53 0.46
C ASP A 321 6.15 -22.59 -1.07
N ALA A 322 5.69 -21.48 -1.66
CA ALA A 322 5.44 -21.37 -3.09
C ALA A 322 5.96 -20.06 -3.68
N CYS A 323 6.59 -20.12 -4.84
CA CYS A 323 6.85 -18.99 -5.71
C CYS A 323 5.57 -18.67 -6.48
N VAL A 324 4.96 -17.52 -6.22
CA VAL A 324 3.77 -17.08 -6.93
C VAL A 324 4.19 -16.28 -8.16
N ASN A 325 3.99 -16.84 -9.34
CA ASN A 325 4.23 -16.18 -10.62
C ASN A 325 2.96 -15.43 -11.03
N VAL A 326 2.99 -14.10 -10.97
CA VAL A 326 1.84 -13.26 -11.34
C VAL A 326 1.92 -12.93 -12.83
N HIS A 327 0.92 -13.42 -13.59
CA HIS A 327 0.70 -13.09 -14.99
C HIS A 327 -0.22 -11.88 -15.08
N TRP A 328 0.33 -10.74 -15.48
CA TRP A 328 -0.38 -9.47 -15.62
C TRP A 328 -1.17 -9.43 -16.92
N ILE A 329 -2.49 -9.60 -16.84
CA ILE A 329 -3.36 -9.76 -18.00
C ILE A 329 -4.27 -8.53 -18.12
N ASP A 330 -4.12 -7.80 -19.24
CA ASP A 330 -5.04 -6.70 -19.55
C ASP A 330 -6.41 -7.26 -19.94
N SER A 331 -7.41 -6.92 -19.14
CA SER A 331 -8.77 -7.41 -19.34
C SER A 331 -9.38 -6.99 -20.71
N GLU A 332 -8.88 -5.93 -21.34
CA GLU A 332 -9.34 -5.50 -22.67
C GLU A 332 -8.88 -6.46 -23.78
N THR A 333 -7.86 -7.28 -23.53
CA THR A 333 -7.35 -8.25 -24.51
C THR A 333 -8.12 -9.57 -24.52
N ILE A 334 -8.95 -9.83 -23.51
CA ILE A 334 -9.71 -11.08 -23.38
C ILE A 334 -11.00 -11.01 -24.18
N SER A 335 -11.22 -12.03 -25.00
CA SER A 335 -12.41 -12.24 -25.81
C SER A 335 -12.84 -13.71 -25.77
N GLU A 336 -14.06 -14.03 -26.22
CA GLU A 336 -14.54 -15.42 -26.33
C GLU A 336 -13.63 -16.29 -27.21
N GLY A 337 -12.97 -15.69 -28.20
CA GLY A 337 -12.12 -16.41 -29.15
C GLY A 337 -10.72 -16.77 -28.63
N ASN A 338 -10.24 -16.14 -27.54
CA ASN A 338 -8.87 -16.33 -27.03
C ASN A 338 -8.80 -16.60 -25.52
N VAL A 339 -9.92 -16.69 -24.82
CA VAL A 339 -9.96 -16.87 -23.35
C VAL A 339 -9.24 -18.14 -22.90
N ASP A 340 -9.40 -19.24 -23.64
CA ASP A 340 -8.73 -20.52 -23.35
C ASP A 340 -7.20 -20.41 -23.53
N GLU A 341 -6.75 -19.68 -24.55
CA GLU A 341 -5.34 -19.47 -24.80
C GLU A 341 -4.69 -18.64 -23.69
N ILE A 342 -5.38 -17.57 -23.25
CA ILE A 342 -4.85 -16.65 -22.24
C ILE A 342 -4.90 -17.24 -20.83
N LEU A 343 -5.98 -17.93 -20.47
CA LEU A 343 -6.24 -18.36 -19.09
C LEU A 343 -5.98 -19.85 -18.83
N GLY A 344 -5.87 -20.67 -19.88
CA GLY A 344 -5.83 -22.13 -19.78
C GLY A 344 -4.61 -22.71 -19.06
N GLY A 345 -3.50 -21.97 -18.99
CA GLY A 345 -2.27 -22.39 -18.29
C GLY A 345 -2.18 -21.96 -16.82
N LEU A 346 -3.17 -21.23 -16.29
CA LEU A 346 -3.12 -20.65 -14.96
C LEU A 346 -3.67 -21.61 -13.89
N ASP A 347 -3.16 -21.49 -12.68
CA ASP A 347 -3.61 -22.27 -11.52
C ASP A 347 -4.68 -21.54 -10.72
N GLY A 348 -4.87 -20.24 -10.95
CA GLY A 348 -5.93 -19.42 -10.36
C GLY A 348 -6.06 -18.08 -11.06
N ILE A 349 -7.23 -17.45 -10.92
CA ILE A 349 -7.54 -16.14 -11.48
C ILE A 349 -7.91 -15.19 -10.36
N LEU A 350 -7.27 -14.02 -10.32
CA LEU A 350 -7.61 -12.91 -9.43
C LEU A 350 -8.08 -11.73 -10.28
N VAL A 351 -9.27 -11.19 -9.96
CA VAL A 351 -9.77 -9.93 -10.53
C VAL A 351 -9.77 -8.88 -9.44
N PRO A 352 -8.90 -7.86 -9.54
CA PRO A 352 -8.75 -6.83 -8.51
C PRO A 352 -9.82 -5.73 -8.62
N GLY A 353 -9.75 -4.77 -7.68
CA GLY A 353 -10.57 -3.57 -7.69
C GLY A 353 -10.31 -2.63 -8.88
N GLY A 354 -11.25 -1.76 -9.16
CA GLY A 354 -11.15 -0.75 -10.21
C GLY A 354 -12.46 0.04 -10.36
N PHE A 355 -12.44 1.10 -11.16
CA PHE A 355 -13.61 1.95 -11.45
C PHE A 355 -13.83 2.11 -12.96
N GLY A 356 -15.09 2.40 -13.33
CA GLY A 356 -15.50 2.66 -14.70
C GLY A 356 -15.65 1.41 -15.57
N SER A 357 -16.18 1.58 -16.77
CA SER A 357 -16.62 0.49 -17.65
C SER A 357 -15.52 -0.17 -18.51
N ARG A 358 -14.31 0.40 -18.56
CA ARG A 358 -13.21 -0.13 -19.37
C ARG A 358 -12.83 -1.55 -18.92
N GLY A 359 -12.66 -2.48 -19.87
CA GLY A 359 -12.19 -3.85 -19.63
C GLY A 359 -13.17 -4.78 -18.90
N ILE A 360 -14.39 -4.35 -18.59
CA ILE A 360 -15.41 -5.14 -17.88
C ILE A 360 -15.78 -6.44 -18.63
N PRO A 361 -16.01 -6.44 -19.97
CA PRO A 361 -16.34 -7.69 -20.67
C PRO A 361 -15.30 -8.79 -20.48
N GLY A 362 -14.01 -8.46 -20.56
CA GLY A 362 -12.94 -9.43 -20.35
C GLY A 362 -12.85 -9.93 -18.89
N MET A 363 -13.14 -9.08 -17.90
CA MET A 363 -13.22 -9.51 -16.49
C MET A 363 -14.39 -10.46 -16.26
N ILE A 364 -15.55 -10.21 -16.87
CA ILE A 364 -16.73 -11.10 -16.83
C ILE A 364 -16.38 -12.46 -17.47
N LEU A 365 -15.71 -12.46 -18.63
CA LEU A 365 -15.24 -13.69 -19.28
C LEU A 365 -14.23 -14.47 -18.41
N ALA A 366 -13.35 -13.78 -17.70
CA ALA A 366 -12.41 -14.43 -16.78
C ALA A 366 -13.12 -15.08 -15.59
N ALA A 367 -14.13 -14.41 -15.02
CA ALA A 367 -14.96 -14.97 -13.95
C ALA A 367 -15.75 -16.19 -14.44
N LYS A 368 -16.36 -16.12 -15.64
CA LYS A 368 -17.02 -17.24 -16.31
C LYS A 368 -16.09 -18.42 -16.53
N TYR A 369 -14.90 -18.15 -17.10
CA TYR A 369 -13.91 -19.18 -17.35
C TYR A 369 -13.51 -19.92 -16.07
N ALA A 370 -13.26 -19.18 -14.99
CA ALA A 370 -12.92 -19.77 -13.71
C ALA A 370 -14.08 -20.64 -13.16
N ARG A 371 -15.33 -20.17 -13.24
CA ARG A 371 -16.50 -20.89 -12.79
C ARG A 371 -16.72 -22.20 -13.58
N GLU A 372 -16.65 -22.15 -14.90
CA GLU A 372 -16.92 -23.31 -15.77
C GLU A 372 -15.81 -24.36 -15.68
N ASN A 373 -14.55 -23.92 -15.61
CA ASN A 373 -13.39 -24.82 -15.52
C ASN A 373 -13.00 -25.23 -14.09
N LYS A 374 -13.78 -24.80 -13.06
CA LYS A 374 -13.51 -25.08 -11.65
C LYS A 374 -12.13 -24.59 -11.20
N LEU A 375 -11.65 -23.51 -11.82
CA LEU A 375 -10.39 -22.88 -11.48
C LEU A 375 -10.59 -21.99 -10.25
N PRO A 376 -9.66 -21.97 -9.29
CA PRO A 376 -9.70 -21.01 -8.20
C PRO A 376 -9.87 -19.56 -8.69
N TYR A 377 -10.85 -18.85 -8.11
CA TYR A 377 -11.20 -17.48 -8.44
C TYR A 377 -11.23 -16.61 -7.20
N PHE A 378 -10.58 -15.47 -7.26
CA PHE A 378 -10.65 -14.46 -6.20
C PHE A 378 -11.03 -13.09 -6.79
N GLY A 379 -12.22 -12.60 -6.47
CA GLY A 379 -12.72 -11.30 -6.90
C GLY A 379 -12.67 -10.28 -5.76
N ILE A 380 -11.92 -9.19 -5.94
CA ILE A 380 -11.77 -8.11 -4.95
C ILE A 380 -12.54 -6.89 -5.43
N CYS A 381 -13.46 -6.34 -4.64
CA CYS A 381 -14.25 -5.15 -4.92
C CYS A 381 -14.96 -5.25 -6.28
N LEU A 382 -14.44 -4.63 -7.34
CA LEU A 382 -14.93 -4.80 -8.71
C LEU A 382 -14.93 -6.28 -9.15
N GLY A 383 -13.95 -7.07 -8.73
CA GLY A 383 -13.87 -8.49 -9.04
C GLY A 383 -15.04 -9.30 -8.48
N MET A 384 -15.54 -8.97 -7.28
CA MET A 384 -16.78 -9.53 -6.77
C MET A 384 -17.98 -9.10 -7.63
N GLN A 385 -18.05 -7.83 -8.01
CA GLN A 385 -19.16 -7.28 -8.77
C GLN A 385 -19.28 -7.94 -10.15
N VAL A 386 -18.18 -8.11 -10.88
CA VAL A 386 -18.20 -8.78 -12.18
C VAL A 386 -18.55 -10.26 -12.06
N ALA A 387 -18.16 -10.94 -10.99
CA ALA A 387 -18.58 -12.33 -10.72
C ALA A 387 -20.08 -12.43 -10.47
N VAL A 388 -20.69 -11.47 -9.77
CA VAL A 388 -22.14 -11.40 -9.55
C VAL A 388 -22.87 -11.11 -10.87
N ILE A 389 -22.35 -10.22 -11.71
CA ILE A 389 -22.95 -9.92 -13.04
C ILE A 389 -22.88 -11.16 -13.93
N GLU A 390 -21.74 -11.82 -14.02
CA GLU A 390 -21.57 -13.07 -14.76
C GLU A 390 -22.57 -14.13 -14.30
N TYR A 391 -22.64 -14.37 -12.99
CA TYR A 391 -23.53 -15.38 -12.42
C TYR A 391 -25.01 -15.06 -12.66
N ALA A 392 -25.39 -13.78 -12.59
CA ALA A 392 -26.74 -13.34 -12.89
C ALA A 392 -27.11 -13.59 -14.36
N ARG A 393 -26.19 -13.32 -15.29
CA ARG A 393 -26.42 -13.54 -16.73
C ARG A 393 -26.48 -15.01 -17.10
N ASP A 394 -25.45 -15.75 -16.74
CA ASP A 394 -25.19 -17.09 -17.30
C ASP A 394 -25.80 -18.22 -16.47
N VAL A 395 -26.11 -18.00 -15.19
CA VAL A 395 -26.67 -19.02 -14.30
C VAL A 395 -28.10 -18.70 -13.88
N ALA A 396 -28.39 -17.44 -13.51
CA ALA A 396 -29.74 -17.07 -13.06
C ALA A 396 -30.66 -16.61 -14.20
N GLY A 397 -30.18 -16.54 -15.45
CA GLY A 397 -30.96 -16.20 -16.65
C GLY A 397 -31.35 -14.72 -16.76
N LEU A 398 -30.70 -13.85 -16.05
CA LEU A 398 -30.88 -12.40 -16.14
C LEU A 398 -29.94 -11.82 -17.22
N GLU A 399 -30.19 -12.16 -18.49
CA GLU A 399 -29.29 -11.89 -19.62
C GLU A 399 -28.80 -10.43 -19.72
N LYS A 400 -29.58 -9.47 -19.21
CA LYS A 400 -29.26 -8.03 -19.23
C LYS A 400 -28.79 -7.50 -17.89
N ALA A 401 -28.41 -8.39 -16.96
CA ALA A 401 -27.88 -7.96 -15.67
C ALA A 401 -26.56 -7.19 -15.82
N ASP A 402 -26.43 -6.06 -15.14
CA ASP A 402 -25.23 -5.23 -15.15
C ASP A 402 -25.09 -4.43 -13.85
N SER A 403 -24.06 -3.59 -13.80
CA SER A 403 -23.89 -2.56 -12.78
C SER A 403 -24.45 -1.23 -13.25
N GLY A 404 -25.11 -0.49 -12.34
CA GLY A 404 -25.48 0.90 -12.57
C GLY A 404 -24.27 1.82 -12.83
N GLU A 405 -23.05 1.39 -12.53
CA GLU A 405 -21.81 2.10 -12.88
C GLU A 405 -21.49 2.01 -14.36
N PHE A 406 -21.81 0.89 -15.02
CA PHE A 406 -21.42 0.63 -16.41
C PHE A 406 -22.54 0.96 -17.40
N ASP A 407 -23.79 0.70 -17.00
CA ASP A 407 -25.00 1.02 -17.75
C ASP A 407 -26.11 1.49 -16.81
N GLU A 408 -26.33 2.82 -16.77
CA GLU A 408 -27.39 3.43 -15.94
C GLU A 408 -28.80 3.02 -16.36
N LEU A 409 -28.97 2.55 -17.60
CA LEU A 409 -30.27 2.19 -18.17
C LEU A 409 -30.51 0.69 -18.16
N CYS A 410 -29.56 -0.11 -17.65
CA CYS A 410 -29.75 -1.56 -17.63
C CYS A 410 -30.98 -1.94 -16.79
N PRO A 411 -31.80 -2.90 -17.25
CA PRO A 411 -33.04 -3.26 -16.57
C PRO A 411 -32.79 -4.01 -15.25
N ASP A 412 -31.72 -4.80 -15.20
CA ASP A 412 -31.38 -5.66 -14.08
C ASP A 412 -30.08 -5.20 -13.44
N LYS A 413 -30.13 -4.11 -12.67
CA LYS A 413 -28.99 -3.59 -11.91
C LYS A 413 -28.69 -4.49 -10.72
N VAL A 414 -27.96 -5.59 -10.95
CA VAL A 414 -27.54 -6.52 -9.87
C VAL A 414 -26.47 -5.90 -8.96
N ILE A 415 -25.77 -4.88 -9.46
CA ILE A 415 -24.88 -3.98 -8.73
C ILE A 415 -25.41 -2.56 -8.90
N ASP A 416 -25.60 -1.83 -7.81
CA ASP A 416 -26.19 -0.48 -7.83
C ASP A 416 -25.55 0.41 -6.76
N PHE A 417 -25.93 1.69 -6.76
CA PHE A 417 -25.46 2.63 -5.73
C PHE A 417 -25.79 2.16 -4.32
N MET A 418 -24.83 2.37 -3.46
CA MET A 418 -25.04 2.25 -2.01
C MET A 418 -26.11 3.25 -1.55
N PRO A 419 -27.00 2.91 -0.59
CA PRO A 419 -27.97 3.84 -0.05
C PRO A 419 -27.32 5.15 0.42
N GLY A 420 -27.80 6.29 -0.08
CA GLY A 420 -27.26 7.62 0.22
C GLY A 420 -26.14 8.10 -0.71
N GLN A 421 -25.73 7.30 -1.68
CA GLN A 421 -24.82 7.68 -2.77
C GLN A 421 -25.62 8.13 -4.00
N SER A 422 -25.04 9.05 -4.79
CA SER A 422 -25.60 9.48 -6.08
C SER A 422 -24.49 10.05 -6.96
N GLU A 423 -24.77 10.25 -8.25
CA GLU A 423 -23.81 10.85 -9.19
C GLU A 423 -23.47 12.32 -8.91
N ASN A 424 -24.35 13.02 -8.19
CA ASN A 424 -24.22 14.46 -7.88
C ASN A 424 -23.36 14.74 -6.63
N ILE A 425 -22.71 13.73 -6.06
CA ILE A 425 -21.83 13.88 -4.90
C ILE A 425 -20.40 14.05 -5.40
N ASP A 426 -19.59 14.87 -4.71
CA ASP A 426 -18.16 15.03 -4.96
C ASP A 426 -17.48 13.65 -5.05
N LYS A 427 -16.57 13.46 -6.02
CA LYS A 427 -15.93 12.16 -6.25
C LYS A 427 -14.89 11.80 -5.18
N GLY A 428 -14.23 12.79 -4.59
CA GLY A 428 -13.22 12.59 -3.55
C GLY A 428 -13.83 12.46 -2.15
N GLY A 429 -13.36 11.51 -1.34
CA GLY A 429 -13.72 11.36 0.07
C GLY A 429 -15.18 10.96 0.35
N THR A 430 -15.95 10.53 -0.65
CA THR A 430 -17.38 10.20 -0.50
C THR A 430 -17.70 8.72 -0.65
N LEU A 431 -16.68 7.88 -0.88
CA LEU A 431 -16.81 6.44 -0.93
C LEU A 431 -17.07 5.86 0.47
N ARG A 432 -17.49 4.60 0.54
CA ARG A 432 -17.41 3.82 1.79
C ARG A 432 -15.93 3.47 2.02
N LEU A 433 -15.31 4.15 2.98
CA LEU A 433 -13.87 4.10 3.23
C LEU A 433 -13.54 3.59 4.62
N GLY A 434 -12.48 2.77 4.72
CA GLY A 434 -11.97 2.27 5.99
C GLY A 434 -12.57 0.95 6.43
N ALA A 435 -12.33 0.60 7.69
CA ALA A 435 -12.69 -0.70 8.24
C ALA A 435 -14.14 -0.77 8.67
N TYR A 436 -14.84 -1.81 8.18
CA TYR A 436 -16.21 -2.12 8.58
C TYR A 436 -16.33 -3.59 8.99
N PRO A 437 -17.20 -3.89 9.97
CA PRO A 437 -17.45 -5.25 10.41
C PRO A 437 -18.27 -6.04 9.39
N CYS A 438 -17.92 -7.32 9.24
CA CYS A 438 -18.67 -8.30 8.45
C CYS A 438 -18.95 -9.53 9.29
N ILE A 439 -20.17 -10.08 9.18
CA ILE A 439 -20.60 -11.32 9.81
C ILE A 439 -20.56 -12.43 8.77
N ILE A 440 -19.73 -13.43 9.01
CA ILE A 440 -19.51 -14.58 8.13
C ILE A 440 -20.52 -15.67 8.44
N LYS A 441 -21.06 -16.29 7.40
CA LYS A 441 -21.97 -17.45 7.48
C LYS A 441 -21.18 -18.72 7.80
N GLU A 442 -21.70 -19.54 8.71
CA GLU A 442 -21.13 -20.84 9.05
C GLU A 442 -21.10 -21.81 7.87
N GLY A 443 -20.10 -22.69 7.84
CA GLY A 443 -19.92 -23.73 6.83
C GLY A 443 -19.39 -23.24 5.48
N THR A 444 -19.04 -21.96 5.37
CA THR A 444 -18.55 -21.33 4.13
C THR A 444 -17.03 -21.43 3.99
N THR A 445 -16.54 -21.21 2.76
CA THR A 445 -15.10 -21.05 2.48
C THR A 445 -14.53 -19.87 3.26
N MET A 446 -15.30 -18.79 3.35
CA MET A 446 -14.96 -17.62 4.16
C MET A 446 -14.67 -18.00 5.61
N GLN A 447 -15.56 -18.78 6.24
CA GLN A 447 -15.34 -19.22 7.62
C GLN A 447 -14.10 -20.12 7.75
N ARG A 448 -13.88 -21.03 6.80
CA ARG A 448 -12.68 -21.89 6.82
C ARG A 448 -11.39 -21.08 6.72
N CYS A 449 -11.37 -20.03 5.91
CA CYS A 449 -10.19 -19.16 5.76
C CYS A 449 -9.92 -18.33 7.02
N TYR A 450 -10.92 -17.61 7.52
CA TYR A 450 -10.73 -16.71 8.67
C TYR A 450 -10.68 -17.40 10.03
N GLY A 451 -11.31 -18.58 10.16
CA GLY A 451 -11.48 -19.25 11.45
C GLY A 451 -12.37 -18.49 12.45
N ALA A 452 -13.13 -17.50 11.97
CA ALA A 452 -13.97 -16.61 12.79
C ALA A 452 -15.28 -16.29 12.06
N LEU A 453 -16.32 -15.94 12.84
CA LEU A 453 -17.63 -15.51 12.31
C LEU A 453 -17.80 -13.99 12.23
N LYS A 454 -16.93 -13.24 12.86
CA LYS A 454 -16.95 -11.79 12.80
C LYS A 454 -15.55 -11.26 12.45
N ILE A 455 -15.49 -10.48 11.41
CA ILE A 455 -14.26 -9.87 10.90
C ILE A 455 -14.46 -8.37 10.71
N SER A 456 -13.38 -7.65 10.44
CA SER A 456 -13.42 -6.24 10.06
C SER A 456 -12.42 -6.03 8.93
N GLU A 457 -12.85 -5.44 7.81
CA GLU A 457 -12.04 -5.28 6.62
C GLU A 457 -12.18 -3.87 6.04
N ARG A 458 -11.16 -3.40 5.29
CA ARG A 458 -11.12 -2.04 4.71
C ARG A 458 -11.86 -2.00 3.39
N HIS A 459 -12.68 -0.98 3.21
CA HIS A 459 -13.51 -0.73 2.04
C HIS A 459 -13.03 0.50 1.26
N ARG A 460 -13.29 0.46 -0.07
CA ARG A 460 -13.12 1.59 -0.97
C ARG A 460 -14.07 1.42 -2.16
N HIS A 461 -15.37 1.66 -1.97
CA HIS A 461 -16.36 1.49 -3.04
C HIS A 461 -17.57 2.41 -2.87
N ARG A 462 -18.32 2.58 -3.96
CA ARG A 462 -19.57 3.36 -4.06
C ARG A 462 -20.75 2.48 -4.47
N TYR A 463 -20.49 1.46 -5.28
CA TYR A 463 -21.47 0.50 -5.75
C TYR A 463 -21.37 -0.80 -4.96
N GLU A 464 -22.50 -1.49 -4.86
CA GLU A 464 -22.59 -2.72 -4.08
C GLU A 464 -23.67 -3.66 -4.64
N PHE A 465 -23.73 -4.88 -4.10
CA PHE A 465 -24.73 -5.89 -4.43
C PHE A 465 -26.15 -5.37 -4.17
N ASN A 466 -27.03 -5.42 -5.19
CA ASN A 466 -28.40 -4.97 -5.08
C ASN A 466 -29.30 -6.04 -4.43
N ASN A 467 -29.82 -5.71 -3.26
CA ASN A 467 -30.64 -6.61 -2.43
C ASN A 467 -31.88 -7.17 -3.12
N LYS A 468 -32.40 -6.54 -4.17
CA LYS A 468 -33.53 -7.03 -4.96
C LYS A 468 -33.26 -8.39 -5.61
N TYR A 469 -32.00 -8.72 -5.84
CA TYR A 469 -31.59 -9.93 -6.54
C TYR A 469 -31.09 -11.03 -5.59
N ARG A 470 -31.14 -10.83 -4.26
CA ARG A 470 -30.70 -11.85 -3.28
C ARG A 470 -31.40 -13.20 -3.48
N ASP A 471 -32.71 -13.19 -3.53
CA ASP A 471 -33.49 -14.42 -3.58
C ASP A 471 -33.25 -15.19 -4.88
N VAL A 472 -33.27 -14.51 -6.02
CA VAL A 472 -33.07 -15.16 -7.31
C VAL A 472 -31.65 -15.74 -7.44
N LEU A 473 -30.61 -15.00 -7.02
CA LEU A 473 -29.23 -15.48 -7.11
C LEU A 473 -28.94 -16.63 -6.13
N THR A 474 -29.49 -16.57 -4.91
CA THR A 474 -29.31 -17.65 -3.91
C THR A 474 -30.10 -18.91 -4.28
N GLN A 475 -31.27 -18.79 -4.90
CA GLN A 475 -32.03 -19.95 -5.42
C GLN A 475 -31.25 -20.70 -6.51
N HIS A 476 -30.40 -20.00 -7.26
CA HIS A 476 -29.53 -20.60 -8.28
C HIS A 476 -28.18 -21.08 -7.73
N GLY A 477 -27.92 -20.94 -6.42
CA GLY A 477 -26.74 -21.53 -5.76
C GLY A 477 -25.65 -20.54 -5.35
N LEU A 478 -25.79 -19.23 -5.62
CA LEU A 478 -24.86 -18.24 -5.11
C LEU A 478 -25.00 -18.15 -3.58
N THR A 479 -23.90 -18.31 -2.86
CA THR A 479 -23.89 -18.20 -1.40
C THR A 479 -23.47 -16.79 -1.00
N LEU A 480 -24.35 -16.09 -0.24
CA LEU A 480 -23.99 -14.85 0.44
C LEU A 480 -23.28 -15.23 1.73
N SER A 481 -21.96 -15.24 1.69
CA SER A 481 -21.12 -15.80 2.76
C SER A 481 -20.72 -14.79 3.82
N GLY A 482 -20.93 -13.50 3.59
CA GLY A 482 -20.69 -12.42 4.55
C GLY A 482 -21.64 -11.25 4.36
N LEU A 483 -22.15 -10.74 5.48
CA LEU A 483 -23.08 -9.61 5.51
C LEU A 483 -22.64 -8.55 6.51
N SER A 484 -23.07 -7.29 6.29
CA SER A 484 -22.97 -6.27 7.35
C SER A 484 -23.73 -6.71 8.61
N PRO A 485 -23.39 -6.19 9.81
CA PRO A 485 -24.04 -6.61 11.06
C PRO A 485 -25.56 -6.44 11.09
N ASP A 486 -26.09 -5.48 10.34
CA ASP A 486 -27.53 -5.25 10.19
C ASP A 486 -28.16 -6.09 9.07
N GLY A 487 -27.36 -6.92 8.39
CA GLY A 487 -27.76 -7.81 7.30
C GLY A 487 -28.12 -7.11 5.99
N ARG A 488 -27.96 -5.79 5.89
CA ARG A 488 -28.37 -5.02 4.70
C ARG A 488 -27.40 -5.11 3.53
N LEU A 489 -26.07 -5.11 3.82
CA LEU A 489 -25.04 -5.11 2.78
C LEU A 489 -24.50 -6.52 2.59
N VAL A 490 -24.31 -6.92 1.35
CA VAL A 490 -23.63 -8.17 0.98
C VAL A 490 -22.14 -7.86 0.81
N GLU A 491 -21.35 -8.35 1.76
CA GLU A 491 -19.90 -8.09 1.79
C GLU A 491 -19.11 -9.15 1.03
N THR A 492 -19.64 -10.38 0.98
CA THR A 492 -18.95 -11.48 0.30
C THR A 492 -19.92 -12.47 -0.33
N VAL A 493 -19.51 -13.04 -1.46
CA VAL A 493 -20.21 -14.12 -2.18
C VAL A 493 -19.27 -15.28 -2.45
N GLU A 494 -19.80 -16.51 -2.53
CA GLU A 494 -18.99 -17.67 -2.90
C GLU A 494 -19.83 -18.75 -3.60
N LEU A 495 -19.14 -19.63 -4.34
CA LEU A 495 -19.70 -20.87 -4.88
C LEU A 495 -19.14 -22.06 -4.07
N SER A 496 -19.98 -22.70 -3.28
CA SER A 496 -19.58 -23.75 -2.34
C SER A 496 -19.17 -25.08 -3.01
N ASP A 497 -19.53 -25.25 -4.28
CA ASP A 497 -19.21 -26.44 -5.09
C ASP A 497 -17.90 -26.30 -5.90
N ARG A 498 -17.13 -25.23 -5.61
CA ARG A 498 -15.85 -24.94 -6.25
C ARG A 498 -14.71 -24.99 -5.21
N PRO A 499 -13.47 -25.32 -5.62
CA PRO A 499 -12.31 -25.35 -4.70
C PRO A 499 -12.13 -24.03 -3.94
N PHE A 500 -12.12 -22.94 -4.64
CA PHE A 500 -12.12 -21.57 -4.11
C PHE A 500 -12.72 -20.64 -5.17
N TYR A 501 -13.96 -20.21 -4.98
CA TYR A 501 -14.59 -19.20 -5.82
C TYR A 501 -15.23 -18.18 -4.89
N VAL A 502 -14.48 -17.11 -4.58
CA VAL A 502 -14.83 -16.13 -3.56
C VAL A 502 -14.75 -14.72 -4.14
N GLY A 503 -15.79 -13.93 -3.91
CA GLY A 503 -15.82 -12.50 -4.17
C GLY A 503 -16.02 -11.73 -2.88
N VAL A 504 -15.25 -10.64 -2.69
CA VAL A 504 -15.35 -9.75 -1.53
C VAL A 504 -15.47 -8.30 -1.97
N GLN A 505 -16.34 -7.52 -1.30
CA GLN A 505 -16.54 -6.10 -1.62
C GLN A 505 -15.45 -5.20 -1.04
N TYR A 506 -14.80 -5.66 0.00
CA TYR A 506 -13.68 -4.98 0.67
C TYR A 506 -12.33 -5.33 0.03
N HIS A 507 -11.26 -4.72 0.55
CA HIS A 507 -9.89 -4.82 0.06
C HIS A 507 -8.99 -5.56 1.08
N PRO A 508 -8.94 -6.90 1.07
CA PRO A 508 -8.17 -7.68 2.04
C PRO A 508 -6.65 -7.52 1.86
N GLU A 509 -6.21 -7.10 0.68
CA GLU A 509 -4.79 -6.85 0.37
C GLU A 509 -4.16 -5.83 1.32
N PHE A 510 -4.91 -4.82 1.78
CA PHE A 510 -4.39 -3.80 2.70
C PHE A 510 -4.04 -4.32 4.09
N LYS A 511 -4.57 -5.48 4.46
CA LYS A 511 -4.32 -6.09 5.78
C LYS A 511 -3.33 -7.26 5.75
N SER A 512 -2.79 -7.59 4.58
CA SER A 512 -1.77 -8.63 4.44
C SER A 512 -0.40 -8.13 4.93
N ARG A 513 0.35 -9.01 5.61
CA ARG A 513 1.69 -8.73 6.12
C ARG A 513 2.65 -9.85 5.70
N PRO A 514 3.95 -9.58 5.51
CA PRO A 514 4.91 -10.61 5.08
C PRO A 514 5.09 -11.74 6.10
N ASN A 515 4.92 -11.43 7.37
CA ASN A 515 4.98 -12.38 8.48
C ASN A 515 3.62 -13.02 8.81
N LYS A 516 2.52 -12.51 8.24
CA LYS A 516 1.15 -12.99 8.47
C LYS A 516 0.29 -12.69 7.25
N ALA A 517 0.27 -13.61 6.29
CA ALA A 517 -0.53 -13.47 5.09
C ALA A 517 -2.02 -13.36 5.42
N HIS A 518 -2.74 -12.53 4.65
CA HIS A 518 -4.18 -12.41 4.84
C HIS A 518 -4.89 -13.75 4.55
N PRO A 519 -5.84 -14.19 5.39
CA PRO A 519 -6.46 -15.52 5.31
C PRO A 519 -7.04 -15.89 3.95
N LEU A 520 -7.64 -14.93 3.23
CA LEU A 520 -8.21 -15.16 1.91
C LEU A 520 -7.15 -15.38 0.83
N PHE A 521 -6.07 -14.59 0.85
CA PHE A 521 -4.96 -14.82 -0.06
C PHE A 521 -4.28 -16.17 0.20
N ARG A 522 -4.11 -16.54 1.47
CA ARG A 522 -3.61 -17.85 1.85
C ARG A 522 -4.52 -18.98 1.35
N GLY A 523 -5.84 -18.85 1.52
CA GLY A 523 -6.83 -19.83 1.02
C GLY A 523 -6.84 -19.95 -0.50
N PHE A 524 -6.74 -18.81 -1.20
CA PHE A 524 -6.68 -18.76 -2.65
C PHE A 524 -5.42 -19.43 -3.21
N ILE A 525 -4.24 -19.09 -2.68
CA ILE A 525 -2.96 -19.69 -3.12
C ILE A 525 -2.89 -21.16 -2.75
N ALA A 526 -3.45 -21.59 -1.60
CA ALA A 526 -3.52 -23.00 -1.26
C ALA A 526 -4.34 -23.80 -2.29
N ALA A 527 -5.52 -23.28 -2.69
CA ALA A 527 -6.35 -23.90 -3.72
C ALA A 527 -5.67 -23.90 -5.11
N ALA A 528 -4.97 -22.82 -5.45
CA ALA A 528 -4.21 -22.74 -6.70
C ALA A 528 -3.02 -23.71 -6.72
N LYS A 529 -2.34 -23.93 -5.59
CA LYS A 529 -1.26 -24.93 -5.46
C LYS A 529 -1.80 -26.35 -5.64
N GLU A 530 -2.96 -26.67 -5.06
CA GLU A 530 -3.63 -27.97 -5.29
C GLU A 530 -4.00 -28.17 -6.77
N GLU A 531 -4.47 -27.12 -7.44
CA GLU A 531 -4.77 -27.16 -8.88
C GLU A 531 -3.52 -27.38 -9.72
N HIS A 532 -2.41 -26.69 -9.40
CA HIS A 532 -1.11 -26.89 -10.05
C HIS A 532 -0.65 -28.35 -9.94
N GLU A 533 -0.68 -28.91 -8.74
CA GLU A 533 -0.32 -30.31 -8.47
C GLU A 533 -1.23 -31.31 -9.20
N ARG A 534 -2.54 -31.00 -9.30
CA ARG A 534 -3.52 -31.81 -10.03
C ARG A 534 -3.21 -31.86 -11.53
N ARG A 535 -2.79 -30.76 -12.12
CA ARG A 535 -2.43 -30.67 -13.54
C ARG A 535 -1.09 -31.34 -13.87
N ALA A 536 -0.16 -31.34 -12.93
CA ALA A 536 1.14 -31.98 -13.07
C ALA A 536 1.09 -33.52 -13.01
N ARG A 537 -0.02 -34.10 -12.51
CA ARG A 537 -0.32 -35.54 -12.48
C ARG A 537 -0.99 -36.03 -13.76
#